data_cbcd7bb810807f51d71bc28c92221733
#
_entry.id   cbcd7bb810807f51d71bc28c92221733
#
_cell.length_a   1.000
_cell.length_b   1.000
_cell.length_c   1.000
_cell.angle_alpha   90.00
_cell.angle_beta   90.00
_cell.angle_gamma   90.00
#
_symmetry.space_group_name_H-M   'P 1'
#
loop_
_entity.id
_entity.type
_entity.pdbx_description
1 polymer ?
#
loop_
_entity_poly.entity_id
_entity_poly.type
_entity_poly.pdbx_seq_one_letter_code
_entity_poly.pdbx_strand_id
1 'polypeptide(L)'
;MKHCIYFLLTFLVIGCADENKGNENQKVLETEKVDRNYNPEANLERMGIVLRDQGTPVANYVHAARTGNLLFLAGKGPKQANGENIVGKLGDSLTVEQGYQAAREVGINQLSVLKAELGNLNKVKRIVSVHGMVNALPDFKDHSKVINGYSDLMVEIFGDNGKHARAAVGMGSLPGNMAVEIEMVVEVYE
;
A
#
# COMPACT_ATOMS: atom_id res chain seq x y z
N MET A 1 -12.33 -90.68 29.22
CA MET A 1 -12.72 -90.54 27.87
C MET A 1 -13.47 -89.17 27.72
N LYS A 2 -12.74 -88.12 27.41
CA LYS A 2 -13.32 -86.81 27.13
C LYS A 2 -12.54 -86.18 25.98
N HIS A 3 -13.21 -86.09 24.86
CA HIS A 3 -12.67 -85.51 23.65
C HIS A 3 -12.73 -83.95 23.75
N CYS A 4 -11.59 -83.33 23.63
CA CYS A 4 -11.47 -81.87 23.59
C CYS A 4 -11.29 -81.44 22.13
N ILE A 5 -12.30 -80.81 21.59
CA ILE A 5 -12.30 -80.26 20.21
C ILE A 5 -11.73 -78.84 20.27
N TYR A 6 -10.56 -78.63 19.69
CA TYR A 6 -10.01 -77.27 19.51
C TYR A 6 -10.61 -76.65 18.28
N PHE A 7 -11.34 -75.54 18.48
CA PHE A 7 -11.85 -74.70 17.44
C PHE A 7 -10.76 -73.68 17.04
N LEU A 8 -10.24 -73.80 15.87
CA LEU A 8 -9.24 -72.86 15.33
C LEU A 8 -9.99 -71.66 14.73
N LEU A 9 -9.94 -70.51 15.42
CA LEU A 9 -10.52 -69.25 14.93
C LEU A 9 -9.45 -68.53 14.13
N THR A 10 -9.59 -68.59 12.78
CA THR A 10 -8.80 -67.77 11.88
C THR A 10 -9.33 -66.36 11.85
N PHE A 11 -8.56 -65.43 12.40
CA PHE A 11 -8.83 -63.98 12.27
C PHE A 11 -8.31 -63.50 10.90
N LEU A 12 -9.24 -63.13 10.01
CA LEU A 12 -8.96 -62.46 8.79
C LEU A 12 -8.73 -60.97 9.11
N VAL A 13 -7.49 -60.50 9.08
CA VAL A 13 -7.19 -59.06 9.20
C VAL A 13 -7.36 -58.45 7.84
N ILE A 14 -8.46 -57.74 7.61
CA ILE A 14 -8.65 -56.87 6.44
C ILE A 14 -7.87 -55.62 6.74
N GLY A 15 -6.69 -55.47 6.13
CA GLY A 15 -5.92 -54.23 6.13
C GLY A 15 -6.63 -53.23 5.22
N CYS A 16 -7.29 -52.24 5.79
CA CYS A 16 -7.61 -51.02 5.05
C CYS A 16 -6.30 -50.27 4.87
N ALA A 17 -5.80 -50.26 3.65
CA ALA A 17 -4.75 -49.33 3.23
C ALA A 17 -5.32 -47.90 3.20
N ASP A 18 -4.86 -47.09 4.11
CA ASP A 18 -5.14 -45.66 4.15
C ASP A 18 -4.27 -44.96 3.09
N GLU A 19 -4.70 -45.02 1.84
CA GLU A 19 -4.12 -44.24 0.73
C GLU A 19 -4.66 -42.79 0.77
N ASN A 20 -4.31 -42.00 1.77
CA ASN A 20 -4.53 -40.56 1.69
C ASN A 20 -3.60 -39.72 2.59
N LYS A 21 -2.29 -40.02 2.55
CA LYS A 21 -1.25 -39.14 3.11
C LYS A 21 -0.25 -38.72 2.06
N GLY A 22 -0.69 -37.94 1.08
CA GLY A 22 0.21 -37.52 0.01
C GLY A 22 -0.30 -36.34 -0.79
N ASN A 23 -1.01 -35.36 -0.20
CA ASN A 23 -1.35 -34.17 -0.99
C ASN A 23 -1.60 -32.89 -0.18
N GLU A 24 -0.98 -32.74 0.99
CA GLU A 24 -1.09 -31.49 1.76
C GLU A 24 0.07 -30.50 1.58
N ASN A 25 1.09 -30.83 0.78
CA ASN A 25 2.27 -29.97 0.58
C ASN A 25 2.49 -29.50 -0.86
N GLN A 26 1.48 -29.61 -1.72
CA GLN A 26 1.43 -28.87 -2.98
C GLN A 26 0.41 -27.74 -2.90
N LYS A 27 0.52 -26.85 -1.91
CA LYS A 27 0.03 -25.49 -2.11
C LYS A 27 1.00 -24.84 -3.08
N VAL A 28 0.70 -25.08 -4.34
CA VAL A 28 1.31 -24.50 -5.50
C VAL A 28 1.59 -23.04 -5.18
N LEU A 29 2.85 -22.65 -5.24
CA LEU A 29 3.23 -21.27 -5.49
C LEU A 29 2.53 -20.89 -6.81
N GLU A 30 1.27 -20.43 -6.73
CA GLU A 30 0.67 -19.70 -7.82
C GLU A 30 1.60 -18.51 -8.04
N THR A 31 2.44 -18.62 -9.05
CA THR A 31 3.17 -17.47 -9.56
C THR A 31 2.10 -16.46 -9.93
N GLU A 32 1.92 -15.45 -9.06
CA GLU A 32 0.97 -14.37 -9.30
C GLU A 32 1.22 -13.84 -10.72
N LYS A 33 0.25 -14.05 -11.58
CA LYS A 33 0.31 -13.55 -12.95
C LYS A 33 0.27 -12.03 -12.86
N VAL A 34 1.43 -11.41 -13.01
CA VAL A 34 1.50 -9.96 -13.23
C VAL A 34 0.64 -9.67 -14.46
N ASP A 35 -0.37 -8.82 -14.30
CA ASP A 35 -1.17 -8.36 -15.44
C ASP A 35 -0.22 -7.76 -16.48
N ARG A 36 -0.23 -8.29 -17.70
CA ARG A 36 0.64 -7.82 -18.78
C ARG A 36 0.38 -6.35 -19.15
N ASN A 37 -0.78 -5.83 -18.77
CA ASN A 37 -1.16 -4.43 -18.97
C ASN A 37 -0.77 -3.54 -17.78
N TYR A 38 -0.28 -4.12 -16.67
CA TYR A 38 0.14 -3.35 -15.51
C TYR A 38 1.47 -2.63 -15.80
N ASN A 39 1.38 -1.34 -16.05
CA ASN A 39 2.54 -0.50 -16.36
C ASN A 39 2.41 0.91 -15.76
N PRO A 40 2.63 1.07 -14.45
CA PRO A 40 2.62 2.37 -13.76
C PRO A 40 3.57 3.41 -14.39
N GLU A 41 4.72 2.99 -14.90
CA GLU A 41 5.67 3.89 -15.57
C GLU A 41 5.05 4.53 -16.82
N ALA A 42 4.39 3.74 -17.66
CA ALA A 42 3.70 4.27 -18.84
C ALA A 42 2.52 5.17 -18.46
N ASN A 43 1.84 4.90 -17.32
CA ASN A 43 0.77 5.77 -16.84
C ASN A 43 1.31 7.13 -16.39
N LEU A 44 2.44 7.17 -15.67
CA LEU A 44 3.12 8.42 -15.33
C LEU A 44 3.46 9.25 -16.56
N GLU A 45 4.09 8.62 -17.56
CA GLU A 45 4.49 9.27 -18.81
C GLU A 45 3.28 9.84 -19.55
N ARG A 46 2.22 9.04 -19.71
CA ARG A 46 0.97 9.46 -20.35
C ARG A 46 0.31 10.66 -19.67
N MET A 47 0.44 10.76 -18.33
CA MET A 47 -0.09 11.87 -17.54
C MET A 47 0.84 13.07 -17.48
N GLY A 48 2.04 12.98 -18.05
CA GLY A 48 3.04 14.05 -18.01
C GLY A 48 3.55 14.35 -16.60
N ILE A 49 3.48 13.38 -15.68
CA ILE A 49 3.92 13.55 -14.29
C ILE A 49 5.44 13.41 -14.24
N VAL A 50 6.10 14.49 -13.81
CA VAL A 50 7.55 14.52 -13.60
C VAL A 50 7.84 14.26 -12.12
N LEU A 51 8.51 13.12 -11.84
CA LEU A 51 8.98 12.80 -10.50
C LEU A 51 10.18 13.66 -10.12
N ARG A 52 10.30 13.99 -8.83
CA ARG A 52 11.29 14.93 -8.31
C ARG A 52 12.20 14.27 -7.29
N ASP A 53 13.46 14.64 -7.27
CA ASP A 53 14.36 14.22 -6.19
C ASP A 53 13.81 14.76 -4.85
N GLN A 54 13.69 13.86 -3.88
CA GLN A 54 13.21 14.20 -2.54
C GLN A 54 14.36 14.61 -1.59
N GLY A 55 15.60 14.56 -2.07
CA GLY A 55 16.79 14.85 -1.28
C GLY A 55 17.00 13.86 -0.13
N THR A 56 17.79 14.28 0.86
CA THR A 56 17.99 13.52 2.09
C THR A 56 17.00 13.96 3.17
N PRO A 57 16.59 13.04 4.08
CA PRO A 57 15.82 13.41 5.25
C PRO A 57 16.51 14.49 6.08
N VAL A 58 15.72 15.42 6.63
CA VAL A 58 16.23 16.56 7.42
C VAL A 58 16.58 16.20 8.87
N ALA A 59 16.35 14.94 9.27
CA ALA A 59 16.59 14.45 10.64
C ALA A 59 16.93 12.94 10.61
N ASN A 60 17.05 12.31 11.77
CA ASN A 60 17.37 10.88 11.91
C ASN A 60 16.18 9.98 11.58
N TYR A 61 15.78 9.93 10.32
CA TYR A 61 14.81 8.99 9.76
C TYR A 61 15.15 8.68 8.30
N VAL A 62 14.42 7.76 7.69
CA VAL A 62 14.56 7.38 6.26
C VAL A 62 13.26 7.66 5.51
N HIS A 63 13.35 7.87 4.21
CA HIS A 63 12.15 8.09 3.39
C HIS A 63 11.27 6.85 3.28
N ALA A 64 11.88 5.66 3.30
CA ALA A 64 11.20 4.40 3.33
C ALA A 64 11.94 3.39 4.19
N ALA A 65 11.21 2.55 4.91
CA ALA A 65 11.73 1.40 5.65
C ALA A 65 11.12 0.12 5.09
N ARG A 66 11.96 -0.88 4.78
CA ARG A 66 11.52 -2.16 4.20
C ARG A 66 11.51 -3.27 5.23
N THR A 67 10.44 -4.10 5.23
CA THR A 67 10.37 -5.36 5.95
C THR A 67 9.69 -6.42 5.07
N GLY A 68 10.43 -7.47 4.71
CA GLY A 68 9.95 -8.44 3.71
C GLY A 68 9.60 -7.75 2.39
N ASN A 69 8.38 -7.96 1.93
CA ASN A 69 7.83 -7.35 0.72
C ASN A 69 7.04 -6.04 0.98
N LEU A 70 7.08 -5.49 2.20
CA LEU A 70 6.42 -4.24 2.55
C LEU A 70 7.41 -3.09 2.64
N LEU A 71 7.02 -1.95 2.06
CA LEU A 71 7.67 -0.65 2.22
C LEU A 71 6.75 0.29 3.01
N PHE A 72 7.28 0.83 4.10
CA PHE A 72 6.64 1.86 4.92
C PHE A 72 7.26 3.19 4.54
N LEU A 73 6.48 4.07 3.92
CA LEU A 73 6.96 5.38 3.51
C LEU A 73 6.63 6.41 4.58
N ALA A 74 7.64 7.20 4.94
CA ALA A 74 7.50 8.31 5.88
C ALA A 74 6.51 9.37 5.36
N GLY A 75 5.89 10.11 6.27
CA GLY A 75 5.01 11.23 5.92
C GLY A 75 5.67 12.23 4.98
N LYS A 76 4.93 12.67 3.98
CA LYS A 76 5.33 13.70 3.02
C LYS A 76 4.31 14.83 3.02
N GLY A 77 4.84 16.05 2.90
CA GLY A 77 4.05 17.25 2.67
C GLY A 77 3.84 17.55 1.18
N PRO A 78 2.99 18.53 0.87
CA PRO A 78 2.61 18.91 -0.48
C PRO A 78 3.64 19.85 -1.14
N LYS A 79 4.88 19.39 -1.30
CA LYS A 79 5.96 20.14 -1.94
C LYS A 79 5.76 20.18 -3.44
N GLN A 80 5.62 21.36 -3.98
CA GLN A 80 5.40 21.65 -5.40
C GLN A 80 6.70 21.61 -6.21
N ALA A 81 6.58 21.73 -7.55
CA ALA A 81 7.71 21.75 -8.46
C ALA A 81 8.66 22.95 -8.24
N ASN A 82 8.14 24.07 -7.75
CA ASN A 82 8.94 25.26 -7.39
C ASN A 82 9.70 25.11 -6.07
N GLY A 83 9.53 23.99 -5.36
CA GLY A 83 10.15 23.70 -4.08
C GLY A 83 9.39 24.18 -2.84
N GLU A 84 8.28 24.91 -3.02
CA GLU A 84 7.45 25.43 -1.94
C GLU A 84 6.38 24.43 -1.51
N ASN A 85 6.01 24.41 -0.24
CA ASN A 85 4.88 23.64 0.25
C ASN A 85 3.58 24.41 0.09
N ILE A 86 2.48 23.71 -0.20
CA ILE A 86 1.13 24.26 -0.03
C ILE A 86 0.84 24.30 1.48
N VAL A 87 0.66 25.50 2.01
CA VAL A 87 0.50 25.73 3.45
C VAL A 87 -0.85 26.40 3.78
N GLY A 88 -1.35 26.16 4.98
CA GLY A 88 -2.60 26.74 5.47
C GLY A 88 -3.54 25.69 6.07
N LYS A 89 -4.72 26.16 6.51
CA LYS A 89 -5.76 25.31 7.13
C LYS A 89 -6.97 25.19 6.23
N LEU A 90 -7.45 23.96 6.10
CA LEU A 90 -8.72 23.62 5.44
C LEU A 90 -9.89 24.17 6.30
N GLY A 91 -10.84 24.81 5.64
CA GLY A 91 -11.95 25.49 6.31
C GLY A 91 -11.64 26.92 6.76
N ASP A 92 -10.40 27.40 6.56
CA ASP A 92 -9.95 28.77 6.83
C ASP A 92 -9.31 29.35 5.57
N SER A 93 -7.98 29.26 5.47
CA SER A 93 -7.20 29.82 4.36
C SER A 93 -7.19 28.98 3.10
N LEU A 94 -7.61 27.71 3.18
CA LEU A 94 -7.66 26.77 2.04
C LEU A 94 -9.06 26.20 1.83
N THR A 95 -9.43 26.09 0.54
CA THR A 95 -10.64 25.39 0.10
C THR A 95 -10.41 23.86 0.03
N VAL A 96 -11.50 23.08 -0.06
CA VAL A 96 -11.43 21.63 -0.28
C VAL A 96 -10.67 21.30 -1.58
N GLU A 97 -10.89 22.05 -2.65
CA GLU A 97 -10.21 21.84 -3.93
C GLU A 97 -8.69 22.09 -3.82
N GLN A 98 -8.29 23.15 -3.14
CA GLN A 98 -6.86 23.40 -2.87
C GLN A 98 -6.24 22.29 -2.00
N GLY A 99 -7.00 21.77 -1.03
CA GLY A 99 -6.60 20.61 -0.25
C GLY A 99 -6.47 19.33 -1.09
N TYR A 100 -7.39 19.10 -2.02
CA TYR A 100 -7.33 17.99 -2.98
C TYR A 100 -6.05 18.08 -3.83
N GLN A 101 -5.72 19.25 -4.36
CA GLN A 101 -4.49 19.46 -5.13
C GLN A 101 -3.25 19.28 -4.25
N ALA A 102 -3.28 19.73 -2.99
CA ALA A 102 -2.20 19.50 -2.04
C ALA A 102 -1.98 18.00 -1.79
N ALA A 103 -3.05 17.22 -1.58
CA ALA A 103 -2.95 15.77 -1.42
C ALA A 103 -2.41 15.08 -2.68
N ARG A 104 -2.78 15.55 -3.88
CA ARG A 104 -2.23 15.06 -5.15
C ARG A 104 -0.72 15.34 -5.28
N GLU A 105 -0.24 16.53 -4.88
CA GLU A 105 1.19 16.85 -4.83
C GLU A 105 1.95 15.93 -3.87
N VAL A 106 1.37 15.60 -2.70
CA VAL A 106 1.96 14.60 -1.80
C VAL A 106 2.09 13.25 -2.52
N GLY A 107 1.08 12.85 -3.29
CA GLY A 107 1.12 11.61 -4.07
C GLY A 107 2.30 11.58 -5.05
N ILE A 108 2.56 12.68 -5.77
CA ILE A 108 3.71 12.80 -6.68
C ILE A 108 5.03 12.68 -5.91
N ASN A 109 5.13 13.29 -4.72
CA ASN A 109 6.32 13.19 -3.88
C ASN A 109 6.54 11.76 -3.36
N GLN A 110 5.48 11.04 -2.99
CA GLN A 110 5.55 9.63 -2.57
C GLN A 110 5.93 8.70 -3.73
N LEU A 111 5.40 8.93 -4.93
CA LEU A 111 5.81 8.20 -6.14
C LEU A 111 7.29 8.42 -6.44
N SER A 112 7.81 9.62 -6.19
CA SER A 112 9.24 9.92 -6.33
C SER A 112 10.11 9.12 -5.37
N VAL A 113 9.68 8.99 -4.10
CA VAL A 113 10.34 8.12 -3.11
C VAL A 113 10.32 6.67 -3.57
N LEU A 114 9.15 6.16 -3.99
CA LEU A 114 9.03 4.78 -4.50
C LEU A 114 9.95 4.52 -5.70
N LYS A 115 10.03 5.48 -6.63
CA LYS A 115 10.92 5.36 -7.80
C LYS A 115 12.38 5.30 -7.40
N ALA A 116 12.79 6.12 -6.43
CA ALA A 116 14.16 6.12 -5.91
C ALA A 116 14.52 4.80 -5.21
N GLU A 117 13.60 4.28 -4.36
CA GLU A 117 13.81 3.04 -3.61
C GLU A 117 13.79 1.78 -4.50
N LEU A 118 12.91 1.74 -5.48
CA LEU A 118 12.68 0.54 -6.29
C LEU A 118 13.42 0.55 -7.63
N GLY A 119 13.81 1.73 -8.11
CA GLY A 119 14.33 1.94 -9.48
C GLY A 119 13.24 1.86 -10.56
N ASN A 120 12.13 1.17 -10.32
CA ASN A 120 11.02 1.01 -11.25
C ASN A 120 9.71 0.81 -10.50
N LEU A 121 8.67 1.60 -10.81
CA LEU A 121 7.35 1.53 -10.17
C LEU A 121 6.56 0.27 -10.56
N ASN A 122 6.92 -0.43 -11.64
CA ASN A 122 6.31 -1.72 -11.99
C ASN A 122 6.60 -2.81 -10.95
N LYS A 123 7.54 -2.57 -10.02
CA LYS A 123 7.78 -3.43 -8.86
C LYS A 123 6.75 -3.27 -7.73
N VAL A 124 5.92 -2.24 -7.78
CA VAL A 124 4.81 -2.09 -6.83
C VAL A 124 3.76 -3.12 -7.16
N LYS A 125 3.44 -3.98 -6.19
CA LYS A 125 2.37 -4.97 -6.31
C LYS A 125 1.01 -4.35 -6.04
N ARG A 126 0.90 -3.59 -4.94
CA ARG A 126 -0.29 -2.80 -4.58
C ARG A 126 0.02 -1.77 -3.52
N ILE A 127 -0.83 -0.77 -3.42
CA ILE A 127 -0.89 0.11 -2.25
C ILE A 127 -1.72 -0.60 -1.18
N VAL A 128 -1.17 -0.76 0.03
CA VAL A 128 -1.83 -1.49 1.13
C VAL A 128 -2.65 -0.56 1.99
N SER A 129 -2.03 0.54 2.44
CA SER A 129 -2.66 1.47 3.37
C SER A 129 -2.17 2.89 3.15
N VAL A 130 -3.06 3.86 3.36
CA VAL A 130 -2.79 5.29 3.31
C VAL A 130 -3.38 5.94 4.57
N HIS A 131 -2.57 6.73 5.26
CA HIS A 131 -3.00 7.57 6.36
C HIS A 131 -2.80 9.03 5.97
N GLY A 132 -3.92 9.71 5.69
CA GLY A 132 -3.95 11.11 5.29
C GLY A 132 -4.33 12.01 6.47
N MET A 133 -3.45 12.94 6.80
CA MET A 133 -3.58 13.94 7.86
C MET A 133 -3.85 15.30 7.22
N VAL A 134 -4.92 15.96 7.63
CA VAL A 134 -5.37 17.23 7.07
C VAL A 134 -5.26 18.32 8.14
N ASN A 135 -4.50 19.37 7.88
CA ASN A 135 -4.43 20.56 8.72
C ASN A 135 -5.75 21.34 8.55
N ALA A 136 -6.64 21.24 9.52
CA ALA A 136 -8.01 21.73 9.38
C ALA A 136 -8.52 22.42 10.64
N LEU A 137 -9.54 23.27 10.48
CA LEU A 137 -10.31 23.78 11.60
C LEU A 137 -11.08 22.65 12.31
N PRO A 138 -11.41 22.79 13.61
CA PRO A 138 -12.06 21.73 14.38
C PRO A 138 -13.44 21.31 13.84
N ASP A 139 -14.15 22.19 13.15
CA ASP A 139 -15.47 21.96 12.56
C ASP A 139 -15.43 21.52 11.08
N PHE A 140 -14.24 21.43 10.48
CA PHE A 140 -14.07 20.94 9.12
C PHE A 140 -14.44 19.45 9.03
N LYS A 141 -15.20 19.06 7.99
CA LYS A 141 -15.78 17.71 7.85
C LYS A 141 -15.37 16.99 6.56
N ASP A 142 -14.74 17.69 5.63
CA ASP A 142 -14.48 17.17 4.28
C ASP A 142 -13.08 16.57 4.09
N HIS A 143 -12.48 16.03 5.17
CA HIS A 143 -11.15 15.40 5.15
C HIS A 143 -11.01 14.35 4.05
N SER A 144 -12.04 13.49 3.88
CA SER A 144 -12.04 12.46 2.83
C SER A 144 -12.01 13.05 1.43
N LYS A 145 -12.69 14.18 1.19
CA LYS A 145 -12.66 14.85 -0.12
C LYS A 145 -11.27 15.42 -0.43
N VAL A 146 -10.59 15.94 0.59
CA VAL A 146 -9.20 16.39 0.47
C VAL A 146 -8.27 15.23 0.11
N ILE A 147 -8.31 14.14 0.86
CA ILE A 147 -7.40 12.99 0.65
C ILE A 147 -7.74 12.20 -0.62
N ASN A 148 -8.93 12.39 -1.21
CA ASN A 148 -9.23 11.83 -2.54
C ASN A 148 -8.20 12.23 -3.58
N GLY A 149 -7.62 13.46 -3.53
CA GLY A 149 -6.57 13.87 -4.47
C GLY A 149 -5.36 12.94 -4.50
N TYR A 150 -5.00 12.37 -3.36
CA TYR A 150 -3.97 11.33 -3.27
C TYR A 150 -4.46 9.99 -3.80
N SER A 151 -5.63 9.52 -3.31
CA SER A 151 -6.17 8.21 -3.66
C SER A 151 -6.48 8.07 -5.14
N ASP A 152 -7.03 9.10 -5.75
CA ASP A 152 -7.36 9.14 -7.18
C ASP A 152 -6.07 9.04 -8.01
N LEU A 153 -5.00 9.76 -7.63
CA LEU A 153 -3.69 9.64 -8.27
C LEU A 153 -3.14 8.21 -8.17
N MET A 154 -3.25 7.56 -7.00
CA MET A 154 -2.78 6.18 -6.85
C MET A 154 -3.53 5.22 -7.78
N VAL A 155 -4.84 5.39 -7.93
CA VAL A 155 -5.66 4.59 -8.86
C VAL A 155 -5.33 4.92 -10.33
N GLU A 156 -5.11 6.18 -10.66
CA GLU A 156 -4.71 6.60 -12.01
C GLU A 156 -3.37 5.97 -12.45
N ILE A 157 -2.43 5.81 -11.52
CA ILE A 157 -1.09 5.24 -11.78
C ILE A 157 -1.11 3.71 -11.73
N PHE A 158 -1.69 3.12 -10.69
CA PHE A 158 -1.59 1.69 -10.40
C PHE A 158 -2.85 0.88 -10.75
N GLY A 159 -3.90 1.53 -11.28
CA GLY A 159 -5.18 0.88 -11.56
C GLY A 159 -5.80 0.31 -10.29
N ASP A 160 -6.37 -0.90 -10.37
CA ASP A 160 -6.97 -1.57 -9.21
C ASP A 160 -5.97 -1.82 -8.06
N ASN A 161 -4.68 -1.96 -8.37
CA ASN A 161 -3.61 -2.11 -7.37
C ASN A 161 -3.34 -0.81 -6.59
N GLY A 162 -3.85 0.33 -7.05
CA GLY A 162 -3.84 1.61 -6.35
C GLY A 162 -4.93 1.76 -5.29
N LYS A 163 -5.97 0.91 -5.30
CA LYS A 163 -7.02 0.89 -4.27
C LYS A 163 -6.46 0.37 -2.94
N HIS A 164 -6.72 1.10 -1.85
CA HIS A 164 -6.05 0.87 -0.57
C HIS A 164 -7.00 1.08 0.61
N ALA A 165 -6.67 0.48 1.76
CA ALA A 165 -7.29 0.85 3.04
C ALA A 165 -6.86 2.28 3.40
N ARG A 166 -7.79 3.11 3.93
CA ARG A 166 -7.50 4.52 4.18
C ARG A 166 -8.09 5.03 5.48
N ALA A 167 -7.30 5.86 6.18
CA ALA A 167 -7.79 6.83 7.14
C ALA A 167 -7.57 8.25 6.59
N ALA A 168 -8.54 9.15 6.80
CA ALA A 168 -8.44 10.57 6.50
C ALA A 168 -8.92 11.34 7.73
N VAL A 169 -7.99 12.00 8.43
CA VAL A 169 -8.22 12.60 9.75
C VAL A 169 -7.83 14.07 9.77
N GLY A 170 -8.52 14.85 10.62
CA GLY A 170 -8.16 16.23 10.88
C GLY A 170 -7.09 16.33 11.96
N MET A 171 -6.12 17.22 11.74
CA MET A 171 -5.05 17.53 12.67
C MET A 171 -5.16 19.00 13.13
N GLY A 172 -4.90 19.23 14.41
CA GLY A 172 -4.88 20.59 14.97
C GLY A 172 -3.75 21.46 14.37
N SER A 173 -2.64 20.83 13.97
CA SER A 173 -1.52 21.44 13.24
C SER A 173 -0.70 20.36 12.53
N LEU A 174 0.02 20.77 11.48
CA LEU A 174 1.03 19.96 10.81
C LEU A 174 2.35 20.71 10.74
N PRO A 175 3.50 20.02 10.63
CA PRO A 175 4.81 20.66 10.53
C PRO A 175 4.85 21.71 9.41
N GLY A 176 5.48 22.85 9.66
CA GLY A 176 5.59 23.94 8.68
C GLY A 176 4.24 24.49 8.21
N ASN A 177 3.16 24.28 8.95
CA ASN A 177 1.79 24.65 8.56
C ASN A 177 1.34 24.06 7.23
N MET A 178 1.90 22.88 6.85
CA MET A 178 1.50 22.18 5.62
C MET A 178 -0.01 21.88 5.63
N ALA A 179 -0.64 21.96 4.45
CA ALA A 179 -2.07 21.69 4.29
C ALA A 179 -2.45 20.25 4.60
N VAL A 180 -1.59 19.32 4.19
CA VAL A 180 -1.76 17.87 4.39
C VAL A 180 -0.40 17.21 4.62
N GLU A 181 -0.41 16.07 5.30
CA GLU A 181 0.70 15.14 5.36
C GLU A 181 0.18 13.73 5.16
N ILE A 182 0.86 12.91 4.36
CA ILE A 182 0.37 11.56 4.05
C ILE A 182 1.51 10.57 4.14
N GLU A 183 1.25 9.45 4.81
CA GLU A 183 2.09 8.27 4.84
C GLU A 183 1.39 7.09 4.17
N MET A 184 2.17 6.12 3.66
CA MET A 184 1.59 4.93 3.07
C MET A 184 2.44 3.68 3.29
N VAL A 185 1.78 2.52 3.16
CA VAL A 185 2.40 1.20 3.12
C VAL A 185 2.15 0.58 1.75
N VAL A 186 3.21 0.06 1.14
CA VAL A 186 3.19 -0.52 -0.20
C VAL A 186 3.70 -1.95 -0.15
N GLU A 187 3.02 -2.86 -0.83
CA GLU A 187 3.52 -4.20 -1.10
C GLU A 187 4.23 -4.21 -2.46
N VAL A 188 5.40 -4.83 -2.50
CA VAL A 188 6.21 -4.95 -3.73
C VAL A 188 6.38 -6.42 -4.11
N TYR A 189 6.62 -6.67 -5.40
CA TYR A 189 7.06 -8.00 -5.85
C TYR A 189 8.46 -8.31 -5.32
N GLU A 190 8.73 -9.60 -5.07
CA GLU A 190 10.04 -10.11 -4.67
C GLU A 190 11.07 -10.04 -5.82
#